data_8b362ac9a23f7aceae0a1a03341e7eb2
#
_entry.id   8b362ac9a23f7aceae0a1a03341e7eb2
#
_cell.length_a   1.000
_cell.length_b   1.000
_cell.length_c   1.000
_cell.angle_alpha   90.00
_cell.angle_beta   90.00
_cell.angle_gamma   90.00
#
_symmetry.space_group_name_H-M   'P 1'
#
loop_
_entity.id
_entity.type
_entity.pdbx_description
1 polymer ?
#
loop_
_entity_poly.entity_id
_entity_poly.type
_entity_poly.pdbx_seq_one_letter_code
_entity_poly.pdbx_strand_id
1 'polypeptide(L)'
;MKNRNNRSSTNFPQQTHFIGVLLPEDITLTLEDCRRYMKDAYGCKSGHATPIHVTLVPPFRLPEEYSTADLARAIENEVLPKGLGFTGHIDNFDAFGDRTLFAKVISNEKWVALRDAVTSAVLKAAPGCTKKDARPYQPHISCSNRDIPAGVMTDALQVMNELKRVIIKSCG
;
A
#
# COMPACT_ATOMS: atom_id res chain seq x y z
N MET A 1 37.80 28.61 4.36
CA MET A 1 37.19 28.88 3.04
C MET A 1 36.97 27.60 2.25
N LYS A 2 35.82 27.49 1.60
CA LYS A 2 35.34 26.44 0.66
C LYS A 2 34.79 25.20 1.38
N ASN A 3 33.55 24.99 1.64
CA ASN A 3 32.30 25.20 0.92
C ASN A 3 32.05 24.23 -0.25
N ARG A 4 30.88 23.67 -0.18
CA ARG A 4 30.00 23.08 -1.18
C ARG A 4 29.86 21.58 -1.15
N ASN A 5 28.99 21.15 -0.20
CA ASN A 5 28.16 19.99 -0.44
C ASN A 5 27.20 20.27 -1.60
N ASN A 6 27.60 19.94 -2.81
CA ASN A 6 26.69 19.82 -3.94
C ASN A 6 26.08 18.40 -3.86
N ARG A 7 25.01 18.27 -3.07
CA ARG A 7 24.15 17.09 -3.18
C ARG A 7 23.42 17.24 -4.50
N SER A 8 23.88 16.54 -5.51
CA SER A 8 23.13 16.30 -6.73
C SER A 8 21.80 15.66 -6.31
N SER A 9 20.71 16.43 -6.39
CA SER A 9 19.37 15.87 -6.37
C SER A 9 19.28 14.96 -7.58
N THR A 10 19.34 13.63 -7.35
CA THR A 10 18.98 12.64 -8.36
C THR A 10 17.50 12.88 -8.66
N ASN A 11 17.23 13.53 -9.78
CA ASN A 11 15.89 13.72 -10.32
C ASN A 11 15.34 12.37 -10.75
N PHE A 12 14.91 11.55 -9.79
CA PHE A 12 14.04 10.43 -10.10
C PHE A 12 12.72 11.00 -10.60
N PRO A 13 12.22 10.54 -11.76
CA PRO A 13 10.94 11.01 -12.27
C PRO A 13 9.87 10.79 -11.19
N GLN A 14 9.10 11.83 -10.88
CA GLN A 14 8.09 11.80 -9.85
C GLN A 14 7.09 10.67 -10.16
N GLN A 15 6.92 9.76 -9.21
CA GLN A 15 5.90 8.72 -9.30
C GLN A 15 4.53 9.36 -9.04
N THR A 16 3.64 9.28 -10.02
CA THR A 16 2.36 10.01 -10.01
C THR A 16 1.17 9.11 -9.72
N HIS A 17 1.29 7.81 -9.94
CA HIS A 17 0.20 6.85 -9.87
C HIS A 17 0.61 5.59 -9.14
N PHE A 18 -0.34 4.94 -8.52
CA PHE A 18 -0.29 3.56 -8.05
C PHE A 18 -1.67 2.94 -8.22
N ILE A 19 -1.80 1.62 -8.13
CA ILE A 19 -3.09 0.96 -8.18
C ILE A 19 -3.27 0.11 -6.93
N GLY A 20 -4.40 0.28 -6.28
CA GLY A 20 -4.73 -0.42 -5.05
C GLY A 20 -6.21 -0.76 -4.95
N VAL A 21 -6.52 -1.70 -4.08
CA VAL A 21 -7.88 -2.03 -3.66
C VAL A 21 -8.23 -1.16 -2.47
N LEU A 22 -9.30 -0.37 -2.57
CA LEU A 22 -9.88 0.34 -1.45
C LEU A 22 -10.64 -0.64 -0.55
N LEU A 23 -10.71 -0.33 0.72
CA LEU A 23 -11.35 -1.19 1.72
C LEU A 23 -12.74 -0.67 2.10
N PRO A 24 -13.61 -1.53 2.66
CA PRO A 24 -14.85 -1.11 3.29
C PRO A 24 -14.64 0.00 4.33
N GLU A 25 -15.65 0.82 4.54
CA GLU A 25 -15.55 2.02 5.38
C GLU A 25 -15.19 1.71 6.83
N ASP A 26 -15.82 0.70 7.43
CA ASP A 26 -15.55 0.25 8.79
C ASP A 26 -14.09 -0.15 9.03
N ILE A 27 -13.51 -0.89 8.09
CA ILE A 27 -12.10 -1.29 8.11
C ILE A 27 -11.21 -0.07 7.89
N THR A 28 -11.59 0.80 6.95
CA THR A 28 -10.85 2.02 6.64
C THR A 28 -10.76 2.92 7.87
N LEU A 29 -11.87 3.19 8.56
CA LEU A 29 -11.90 4.01 9.78
C LEU A 29 -11.00 3.42 10.88
N THR A 30 -11.09 2.12 11.10
CA THR A 30 -10.23 1.42 12.09
C THR A 30 -8.74 1.60 11.79
N LEU A 31 -8.34 1.47 10.53
CA LEU A 31 -6.94 1.60 10.14
C LEU A 31 -6.47 3.06 10.09
N GLU A 32 -7.38 4.01 9.86
CA GLU A 32 -7.09 5.44 10.02
C GLU A 32 -6.85 5.81 11.49
N ASP A 33 -7.56 5.19 12.43
CA ASP A 33 -7.28 5.34 13.86
C ASP A 33 -5.88 4.83 14.20
N CYS A 34 -5.44 3.72 13.63
CA CYS A 34 -4.09 3.22 13.76
C CYS A 34 -3.04 4.22 13.20
N ARG A 35 -3.29 4.81 12.05
CA ARG A 35 -2.44 5.87 11.49
C ARG A 35 -2.37 7.09 12.42
N ARG A 36 -3.51 7.50 12.95
CA ARG A 36 -3.61 8.62 13.87
C ARG A 36 -2.80 8.36 15.14
N TYR A 37 -2.91 7.17 15.72
CA TYR A 37 -2.09 6.77 16.85
C TYR A 37 -0.59 6.87 16.53
N MET A 38 -0.14 6.36 15.39
CA MET A 38 1.27 6.44 14.98
C MET A 38 1.74 7.89 14.82
N LYS A 39 0.86 8.77 14.34
CA LYS A 39 1.15 10.22 14.25
C LYS A 39 1.26 10.86 15.62
N ASP A 40 0.30 10.60 16.51
CA ASP A 40 0.20 11.29 17.79
C ASP A 40 1.24 10.78 18.78
N ALA A 41 1.52 9.48 18.80
CA ALA A 41 2.50 8.88 19.71
C ALA A 41 3.96 9.01 19.22
N TYR A 42 4.19 8.95 17.90
CA TYR A 42 5.54 8.84 17.35
C TYR A 42 5.86 9.89 16.27
N GLY A 43 4.94 10.78 15.94
CA GLY A 43 5.14 11.84 14.96
C GLY A 43 5.15 11.37 13.51
N CYS A 44 4.70 10.15 13.22
CA CYS A 44 4.65 9.61 11.85
C CYS A 44 3.62 10.36 11.00
N LYS A 45 4.02 10.83 9.82
CA LYS A 45 3.16 11.62 8.91
C LYS A 45 2.96 10.98 7.54
N SER A 46 3.76 9.95 7.23
CA SER A 46 3.70 9.27 5.93
C SER A 46 2.36 8.57 5.72
N GLY A 47 1.87 8.61 4.50
CA GLY A 47 0.65 7.93 4.09
C GLY A 47 -0.67 8.62 4.45
N HIS A 48 -0.67 9.70 5.26
CA HIS A 48 -1.90 10.38 5.65
C HIS A 48 -2.66 11.06 4.50
N ALA A 49 -1.98 11.41 3.42
CA ALA A 49 -2.60 11.97 2.21
C ALA A 49 -3.10 10.90 1.23
N THR A 50 -2.92 9.62 1.55
CA THR A 50 -3.29 8.51 0.66
C THR A 50 -4.39 7.69 1.33
N PRO A 51 -5.47 7.32 0.61
CA PRO A 51 -6.50 6.44 1.15
C PRO A 51 -5.91 5.13 1.70
N ILE A 52 -6.59 4.52 2.66
CA ILE A 52 -6.29 3.16 3.12
C ILE A 52 -6.51 2.19 1.96
N HIS A 53 -5.52 1.38 1.62
CA HIS A 53 -5.59 0.49 0.45
C HIS A 53 -4.62 -0.70 0.56
N VAL A 54 -4.90 -1.74 -0.22
CA VAL A 54 -3.94 -2.82 -0.53
C VAL A 54 -3.31 -2.51 -1.89
N THR A 55 -2.01 -2.34 -1.95
CA THR A 55 -1.31 -2.04 -3.21
C THR A 55 -1.26 -3.26 -4.13
N LEU A 56 -1.73 -3.11 -5.37
CA LEU A 56 -1.60 -4.12 -6.43
C LEU A 56 -0.43 -3.78 -7.37
N VAL A 57 -0.33 -2.52 -7.80
CA VAL A 57 0.79 -2.02 -8.61
C VAL A 57 1.49 -0.91 -7.81
N PRO A 58 2.78 -1.08 -7.49
CA PRO A 58 3.56 -0.08 -6.76
C PRO A 58 3.58 1.26 -7.49
N PRO A 59 3.94 2.36 -6.81
CA PRO A 59 4.02 3.68 -7.44
C PRO A 59 4.85 3.69 -8.72
N PHE A 60 4.30 4.28 -9.77
CA PHE A 60 4.91 4.44 -11.08
C PHE A 60 4.62 5.83 -11.66
N ARG A 61 5.37 6.22 -12.69
CA ARG A 61 5.08 7.39 -13.50
C ARG A 61 4.23 6.97 -14.69
N LEU A 62 3.07 7.60 -14.85
CA LEU A 62 2.29 7.49 -16.08
C LEU A 62 2.76 8.59 -17.04
N PRO A 63 3.35 8.25 -18.19
CA PRO A 63 3.70 9.21 -19.21
C PRO A 63 2.48 9.95 -19.76
N GLU A 64 2.67 11.20 -20.22
CA GLU A 64 1.56 12.08 -20.63
C GLU A 64 0.77 11.57 -21.85
N GLU A 65 1.38 10.72 -22.65
CA GLU A 65 0.72 10.06 -23.78
C GLU A 65 -0.33 9.02 -23.39
N TYR A 66 -0.41 8.64 -22.12
CA TYR A 66 -1.38 7.66 -21.59
C TYR A 66 -2.35 8.33 -20.63
N SER A 67 -3.63 7.97 -20.71
CA SER A 67 -4.65 8.50 -19.80
C SER A 67 -5.01 7.51 -18.69
N THR A 68 -5.37 8.05 -17.52
CA THR A 68 -5.91 7.25 -16.40
C THR A 68 -7.22 6.56 -16.76
N ALA A 69 -8.03 7.16 -17.64
CA ALA A 69 -9.28 6.58 -18.11
C ALA A 69 -9.04 5.31 -18.96
N ASP A 70 -8.02 5.32 -19.81
CA ASP A 70 -7.65 4.15 -20.61
C ASP A 70 -7.06 3.05 -19.75
N LEU A 71 -6.25 3.41 -18.73
CA LEU A 71 -5.79 2.44 -17.73
C LEU A 71 -6.95 1.79 -16.97
N ALA A 72 -7.91 2.58 -16.50
CA ALA A 72 -9.08 2.08 -15.78
C ALA A 72 -9.87 1.09 -16.65
N ARG A 73 -10.17 1.47 -17.89
CA ARG A 73 -10.87 0.62 -18.86
C ARG A 73 -10.11 -0.68 -19.17
N ALA A 74 -8.79 -0.61 -19.30
CA ALA A 74 -7.95 -1.79 -19.53
C ALA A 74 -7.99 -2.75 -18.33
N ILE A 75 -7.97 -2.21 -17.10
CA ILE A 75 -8.08 -3.00 -15.88
C ILE A 75 -9.45 -3.65 -15.77
N GLU A 76 -10.53 -2.89 -16.00
CA GLU A 76 -11.89 -3.42 -16.01
C GLU A 76 -12.04 -4.58 -17.00
N ASN A 77 -11.60 -4.40 -18.24
CA ASN A 77 -11.66 -5.42 -19.29
C ASN A 77 -10.84 -6.68 -18.96
N GLU A 78 -9.78 -6.57 -18.19
CA GLU A 78 -8.96 -7.72 -17.80
C GLU A 78 -9.48 -8.42 -16.54
N VAL A 79 -10.07 -7.69 -15.60
CA VAL A 79 -10.47 -8.19 -14.29
C VAL A 79 -11.90 -8.72 -14.26
N LEU A 80 -12.85 -7.97 -14.82
CA LEU A 80 -14.29 -8.33 -14.76
C LEU A 80 -14.60 -9.70 -15.37
N PRO A 81 -14.09 -10.05 -16.57
CA PRO A 81 -14.39 -11.35 -17.18
C PRO A 81 -13.84 -12.55 -16.38
N LYS A 82 -12.82 -12.32 -15.54
CA LYS A 82 -12.19 -13.37 -14.73
C LYS A 82 -12.92 -13.64 -13.41
N GLY A 83 -13.93 -12.83 -13.06
CA GLY A 83 -14.72 -13.02 -11.85
C GLY A 83 -13.86 -13.02 -10.57
N LEU A 84 -12.83 -12.15 -10.49
CA LEU A 84 -11.86 -12.12 -9.40
C LEU A 84 -12.39 -11.49 -8.10
N GLY A 85 -13.70 -11.52 -7.87
CA GLY A 85 -14.30 -11.12 -6.60
C GLY A 85 -14.07 -12.18 -5.52
N PHE A 86 -13.62 -11.76 -4.33
CA PHE A 86 -13.39 -12.64 -3.18
C PHE A 86 -13.39 -11.86 -1.86
N THR A 87 -13.53 -12.57 -0.75
CA THR A 87 -13.38 -11.99 0.59
C THR A 87 -11.91 -12.03 0.99
N GLY A 88 -11.34 -10.85 1.29
CA GLY A 88 -10.02 -10.72 1.90
C GLY A 88 -10.11 -10.79 3.42
N HIS A 89 -9.06 -11.24 4.09
CA HIS A 89 -8.97 -11.28 5.54
C HIS A 89 -7.73 -10.52 6.01
N ILE A 90 -7.90 -9.69 7.04
CA ILE A 90 -6.81 -8.97 7.70
C ILE A 90 -6.45 -9.75 8.95
N ASP A 91 -5.17 -10.02 9.10
CA ASP A 91 -4.57 -10.64 10.28
C ASP A 91 -4.00 -9.58 11.23
N ASN A 92 -2.98 -9.92 11.99
CA ASN A 92 -2.30 -9.02 12.91
C ASN A 92 -1.51 -7.92 12.18
N PHE A 93 -1.09 -6.91 12.93
CA PHE A 93 -0.08 -5.98 12.44
C PHE A 93 1.30 -6.64 12.42
N ASP A 94 2.10 -6.25 11.45
CA ASP A 94 3.45 -6.75 11.21
C ASP A 94 4.33 -5.62 10.64
N ALA A 95 5.61 -5.86 10.44
CA ALA A 95 6.54 -4.85 9.95
C ALA A 95 7.50 -5.38 8.89
N PHE A 96 7.86 -4.50 7.96
CA PHE A 96 9.01 -4.71 7.09
C PHE A 96 10.23 -4.02 7.71
N GLY A 97 10.98 -4.74 8.55
CA GLY A 97 12.07 -4.19 9.36
C GLY A 97 11.56 -3.03 10.23
N ASP A 98 12.43 -2.06 10.47
CA ASP A 98 12.08 -0.85 11.25
C ASP A 98 11.47 0.26 10.40
N ARG A 99 11.04 -0.06 9.19
CA ARG A 99 10.69 0.97 8.19
C ARG A 99 9.20 1.11 7.93
N THR A 100 8.47 0.01 7.92
CA THR A 100 7.05 0.01 7.53
C THR A 100 6.26 -0.81 8.53
N LEU A 101 5.28 -0.21 9.17
CA LEU A 101 4.26 -0.86 9.97
C LEU A 101 3.01 -1.02 9.13
N PHE A 102 2.43 -2.21 9.09
CA PHE A 102 1.28 -2.52 8.25
C PHE A 102 0.33 -3.53 8.89
N ALA A 103 -0.95 -3.46 8.51
CA ALA A 103 -1.89 -4.54 8.75
C ALA A 103 -1.67 -5.64 7.70
N LYS A 104 -1.42 -6.85 8.17
CA LYS A 104 -1.16 -8.03 7.33
C LYS A 104 -2.45 -8.52 6.71
N VAL A 105 -2.48 -8.65 5.40
CA VAL A 105 -3.56 -9.31 4.67
C VAL A 105 -3.17 -10.76 4.43
N ILE A 106 -4.10 -11.70 4.72
CA ILE A 106 -3.85 -13.11 4.47
C ILE A 106 -3.77 -13.33 2.96
N SER A 107 -2.57 -13.71 2.49
CA SER A 107 -2.31 -13.98 1.08
C SER A 107 -2.96 -15.29 0.66
N ASN A 108 -3.52 -15.30 -0.55
CA ASN A 108 -4.02 -16.49 -1.22
C ASN A 108 -3.87 -16.34 -2.74
N GLU A 109 -4.18 -17.40 -3.48
CA GLU A 109 -4.07 -17.42 -4.95
C GLU A 109 -4.91 -16.33 -5.64
N LYS A 110 -6.05 -15.92 -5.04
CA LYS A 110 -6.93 -14.90 -5.61
C LYS A 110 -6.29 -13.51 -5.55
N TRP A 111 -5.56 -13.19 -4.47
CA TRP A 111 -4.78 -11.96 -4.37
C TRP A 111 -3.67 -11.91 -5.43
N VAL A 112 -2.99 -13.03 -5.65
CA VAL A 112 -1.94 -13.14 -6.68
C VAL A 112 -2.55 -12.97 -8.07
N ALA A 113 -3.65 -13.68 -8.36
CA ALA A 113 -4.35 -13.59 -9.64
C ALA A 113 -4.86 -12.17 -9.94
N LEU A 114 -5.42 -11.49 -8.93
CA LEU A 114 -5.88 -10.10 -9.08
C LEU A 114 -4.70 -9.17 -9.38
N ARG A 115 -3.62 -9.25 -8.61
CA ARG A 115 -2.42 -8.45 -8.85
C ARG A 115 -1.86 -8.68 -10.25
N ASP A 116 -1.77 -9.93 -10.66
CA ASP A 116 -1.20 -10.29 -11.97
C ASP A 116 -2.08 -9.81 -13.13
N ALA A 117 -3.40 -9.91 -13.00
CA ALA A 117 -4.35 -9.39 -13.98
C ALA A 117 -4.23 -7.87 -14.12
N VAL A 118 -4.24 -7.15 -13.00
CA VAL A 118 -4.11 -5.68 -12.99
C VAL A 118 -2.75 -5.25 -13.54
N THR A 119 -1.65 -5.89 -13.12
CA THR A 119 -0.31 -5.57 -13.65
C THR A 119 -0.23 -5.83 -15.16
N SER A 120 -0.82 -6.92 -15.64
CA SER A 120 -0.87 -7.23 -17.06
C SER A 120 -1.65 -6.17 -17.84
N ALA A 121 -2.81 -5.73 -17.32
CA ALA A 121 -3.60 -4.67 -17.94
C ALA A 121 -2.82 -3.36 -18.07
N VAL A 122 -2.13 -2.96 -16.99
CA VAL A 122 -1.29 -1.75 -16.98
C VAL A 122 -0.16 -1.85 -18.00
N LEU A 123 0.53 -2.98 -18.06
CA LEU A 123 1.64 -3.18 -19.01
C LEU A 123 1.18 -3.19 -20.46
N LYS A 124 -0.05 -3.64 -20.74
CA LYS A 124 -0.66 -3.59 -22.08
C LYS A 124 -1.09 -2.17 -22.47
N ALA A 125 -1.70 -1.43 -21.52
CA ALA A 125 -2.24 -0.10 -21.79
C ALA A 125 -1.17 1.00 -21.80
N ALA A 126 -0.13 0.87 -20.98
CA ALA A 126 0.98 1.82 -20.87
C ALA A 126 2.31 1.07 -20.77
N PRO A 127 2.85 0.56 -21.89
CA PRO A 127 4.10 -0.18 -21.91
C PRO A 127 5.26 0.60 -21.31
N GLY A 128 6.02 -0.06 -20.44
CA GLY A 128 7.22 0.54 -19.83
C GLY A 128 6.98 1.43 -18.59
N CYS A 129 5.73 1.78 -18.25
CA CYS A 129 5.46 2.62 -17.07
C CYS A 129 5.68 1.86 -15.74
N THR A 130 5.55 0.56 -15.75
CA THR A 130 5.83 -0.33 -14.61
C THR A 130 6.49 -1.63 -15.11
N LYS A 131 6.84 -2.52 -14.20
CA LYS A 131 7.37 -3.84 -14.53
C LYS A 131 6.77 -4.89 -13.61
N LYS A 132 6.73 -6.13 -14.09
CA LYS A 132 6.29 -7.26 -13.26
C LYS A 132 7.33 -7.49 -12.15
N ASP A 133 6.89 -7.50 -10.90
CA ASP A 133 7.72 -7.85 -9.75
C ASP A 133 7.80 -9.38 -9.64
N ALA A 134 9.02 -9.92 -9.67
CA ALA A 134 9.27 -11.35 -9.55
C ALA A 134 9.19 -11.86 -8.10
N ARG A 135 9.16 -10.96 -7.11
CA ARG A 135 9.06 -11.34 -5.70
C ARG A 135 7.67 -11.90 -5.38
N PRO A 136 7.56 -12.84 -4.43
CA PRO A 136 6.27 -13.29 -3.94
C PRO A 136 5.42 -12.10 -3.49
N TYR A 137 4.16 -12.08 -3.90
CA TYR A 137 3.25 -11.01 -3.53
C TYR A 137 2.80 -11.16 -2.09
N GLN A 138 3.02 -10.14 -1.29
CA GLN A 138 2.58 -10.06 0.09
C GLN A 138 1.60 -8.89 0.22
N PRO A 139 0.28 -9.15 0.15
CA PRO A 139 -0.71 -8.10 0.31
C PRO A 139 -0.66 -7.53 1.73
N HIS A 140 -0.68 -6.20 1.85
CA HIS A 140 -0.60 -5.50 3.12
C HIS A 140 -1.20 -4.10 3.02
N ILE A 141 -1.54 -3.52 4.18
CA ILE A 141 -2.10 -2.18 4.27
C ILE A 141 -1.17 -1.35 5.15
N SER A 142 -0.43 -0.43 4.55
CA SER A 142 0.54 0.40 5.26
C SER A 142 -0.15 1.39 6.21
N CYS A 143 0.26 1.37 7.48
CA CYS A 143 -0.16 2.33 8.50
C CYS A 143 0.88 3.44 8.70
N SER A 144 2.17 3.11 8.67
CA SER A 144 3.28 4.08 8.66
C SER A 144 4.42 3.56 7.81
N ASN A 145 5.12 4.45 7.11
CA ASN A 145 6.19 4.06 6.20
C ASN A 145 7.29 5.11 6.15
N ARG A 146 8.53 4.71 6.46
CA ARG A 146 9.80 5.47 6.32
C ARG A 146 10.05 6.59 7.33
N ASP A 147 9.11 6.97 8.15
CA ASP A 147 9.24 8.02 9.16
C ASP A 147 8.99 7.51 10.59
N ILE A 148 9.09 6.20 10.78
CA ILE A 148 9.00 5.58 12.10
C ILE A 148 10.34 5.82 12.81
N PRO A 149 10.34 6.40 14.02
CA PRO A 149 11.57 6.62 14.77
C PRO A 149 12.27 5.30 15.12
N ALA A 150 13.59 5.32 15.19
CA ALA A 150 14.38 4.14 15.55
C ALA A 150 13.99 3.61 16.96
N GLY A 151 13.87 2.30 17.08
CA GLY A 151 13.61 1.62 18.35
C GLY A 151 12.15 1.55 18.78
N VAL A 152 11.20 2.19 18.07
CA VAL A 152 9.77 2.18 18.50
C VAL A 152 8.94 1.09 17.86
N MET A 153 9.45 0.37 16.85
CA MET A 153 8.67 -0.58 16.08
C MET A 153 8.06 -1.70 16.93
N THR A 154 8.82 -2.24 17.88
CA THR A 154 8.36 -3.31 18.78
C THR A 154 7.18 -2.86 19.63
N ASP A 155 7.29 -1.68 20.26
CA ASP A 155 6.23 -1.13 21.10
C ASP A 155 4.99 -0.78 20.26
N ALA A 156 5.18 -0.18 19.08
CA ALA A 156 4.10 0.14 18.16
C ALA A 156 3.33 -1.12 17.73
N LEU A 157 4.03 -2.19 17.37
CA LEU A 157 3.41 -3.47 17.00
C LEU A 157 2.62 -4.09 18.16
N GLN A 158 3.16 -4.03 19.39
CA GLN A 158 2.45 -4.53 20.56
C GLN A 158 1.14 -3.78 20.75
N VAL A 159 1.17 -2.45 20.80
CA VAL A 159 -0.02 -1.61 20.97
C VAL A 159 -1.05 -1.85 19.85
N MET A 160 -0.62 -1.89 18.58
CA MET A 160 -1.52 -2.13 17.46
C MET A 160 -2.21 -3.49 17.55
N ASN A 161 -1.50 -4.53 17.93
CA ASN A 161 -2.07 -5.87 18.07
C ASN A 161 -2.97 -6.01 19.30
N GLU A 162 -2.75 -5.23 20.34
CA GLU A 162 -3.65 -5.14 21.49
C GLU A 162 -4.94 -4.41 21.14
N LEU A 163 -4.86 -3.26 20.46
CA LEU A 163 -6.01 -2.50 19.98
C LEU A 163 -6.92 -3.35 19.08
N LYS A 164 -6.35 -4.13 18.16
CA LYS A 164 -7.11 -5.06 17.33
C LYS A 164 -7.93 -6.05 18.16
N ARG A 165 -7.37 -6.60 19.23
CA ARG A 165 -8.07 -7.56 20.11
C ARG A 165 -9.29 -6.95 20.78
N VAL A 166 -9.24 -5.67 21.12
CA VAL A 166 -10.37 -4.94 21.73
C VAL A 166 -11.48 -4.72 20.70
N ILE A 167 -11.14 -4.30 19.48
CA ILE A 167 -12.10 -4.02 18.40
C ILE A 167 -12.86 -5.28 17.99
N ILE A 168 -12.17 -6.42 17.84
CA ILE A 168 -12.83 -7.69 17.48
C ILE A 168 -13.79 -8.18 18.58
N LYS A 169 -13.50 -7.93 19.85
CA LYS A 169 -14.38 -8.30 20.96
C LYS A 169 -15.63 -7.42 21.08
N SER A 170 -15.61 -6.20 20.57
CA SER A 170 -16.75 -5.28 20.61
C SER A 170 -17.74 -5.44 19.45
N CYS A 171 -17.38 -6.21 18.43
CA CYS A 171 -18.22 -6.52 17.27
C CYS A 171 -18.84 -7.94 17.31
N GLY A 172 -18.75 -8.65 18.44
CA GLY A 172 -19.29 -10.01 18.68
C GLY A 172 -20.58 -10.01 19.48
#